data_199e6f523b28f7bd0954ecbce155fb86
#
_entry.id   199e6f523b28f7bd0954ecbce155fb86
#
_cell.length_a   1.000
_cell.length_b   1.000
_cell.length_c   1.000
_cell.angle_alpha   90.00
_cell.angle_beta   90.00
_cell.angle_gamma   90.00
#
_symmetry.space_group_name_H-M   'P 1'
#
loop_
_entity.id
_entity.type
_entity.pdbx_description
1 polymer ?
#
loop_
_entity_poly.entity_id
_entity_poly.type
_entity_poly.pdbx_seq_one_letter_code
_entity_poly.pdbx_strand_id
1 'polypeptide(L)'
;MKLKKEFLIGIVTLIGISVLIVGSFFLKGQEIWKSRFVYYSVFSNSEGLSTGRPVNLNGLQVGIITNINFQKNNLNNIVVEFELTDPNVLKLKKGSLVLLNSDLLSGSYLDISWGDSLDYYNSRDTIPSSVSLALEDQINERLIPLEKKTNELISTADSAIKTIEAIFSRNTDNLDAVSYTHLRAHET
;
A
#
# COMPACT_ATOMS: atom_id res chain seq x y z
N MET A 1 62.15 -18.66 24.28
CA MET A 1 61.23 -18.20 25.32
C MET A 1 60.15 -19.24 25.50
N LYS A 2 60.03 -19.89 26.64
CA LYS A 2 58.94 -20.82 26.91
C LYS A 2 57.75 -19.99 27.38
N LEU A 3 56.73 -19.85 26.51
CA LEU A 3 55.45 -19.21 26.89
C LEU A 3 54.86 -19.95 28.10
N LYS A 4 54.50 -19.23 29.16
CA LYS A 4 53.85 -19.81 30.33
C LYS A 4 52.51 -20.38 29.93
N LYS A 5 52.14 -21.53 30.48
CA LYS A 5 50.88 -22.25 30.15
C LYS A 5 49.64 -21.36 30.31
N GLU A 6 49.65 -20.47 31.31
CA GLU A 6 48.59 -19.52 31.61
C GLU A 6 48.40 -18.50 30.46
N PHE A 7 49.49 -18.05 29.83
CA PHE A 7 49.47 -17.13 28.69
C PHE A 7 48.87 -17.80 27.45
N LEU A 8 49.21 -19.09 27.22
CA LEU A 8 48.65 -19.85 26.11
C LEU A 8 47.14 -20.04 26.28
N ILE A 9 46.66 -20.37 27.50
CA ILE A 9 45.24 -20.51 27.81
C ILE A 9 44.52 -19.17 27.57
N GLY A 10 45.09 -18.04 28.00
CA GLY A 10 44.50 -16.72 27.76
C GLY A 10 44.34 -16.40 26.29
N ILE A 11 45.31 -16.71 25.45
CA ILE A 11 45.24 -16.50 23.99
C ILE A 11 44.15 -17.38 23.38
N VAL A 12 44.07 -18.67 23.74
CA VAL A 12 43.06 -19.58 23.19
C VAL A 12 41.64 -19.12 23.56
N THR A 13 41.46 -18.69 24.82
CA THR A 13 40.18 -18.16 25.28
C THR A 13 39.77 -16.89 24.51
N LEU A 14 40.73 -15.98 24.31
CA LEU A 14 40.45 -14.74 23.57
C LEU A 14 40.09 -14.99 22.11
N ILE A 15 40.78 -15.93 21.44
CA ILE A 15 40.40 -16.37 20.08
C ILE A 15 39.03 -17.01 20.08
N GLY A 16 38.70 -17.87 21.04
CA GLY A 16 37.38 -18.49 21.13
C GLY A 16 36.25 -17.47 21.28
N ILE A 17 36.43 -16.47 22.12
CA ILE A 17 35.47 -15.36 22.30
C ILE A 17 35.33 -14.54 20.99
N SER A 18 36.46 -14.25 20.34
CA SER A 18 36.44 -13.51 19.07
C SER A 18 35.67 -14.25 17.98
N VAL A 19 35.85 -15.57 17.87
CA VAL A 19 35.13 -16.42 16.91
C VAL A 19 33.63 -16.45 17.23
N LEU A 20 33.24 -16.52 18.51
CA LEU A 20 31.85 -16.46 18.92
C LEU A 20 31.20 -15.13 18.56
N ILE A 21 31.89 -14.00 18.78
CA ILE A 21 31.39 -12.67 18.45
C ILE A 21 31.20 -12.55 16.92
N VAL A 22 32.22 -12.89 16.14
CA VAL A 22 32.17 -12.84 14.66
C VAL A 22 31.11 -13.78 14.12
N GLY A 23 31.02 -15.00 14.65
CA GLY A 23 29.99 -15.97 14.29
C GLY A 23 28.57 -15.47 14.59
N SER A 24 28.38 -14.79 15.73
CA SER A 24 27.08 -14.18 16.07
C SER A 24 26.66 -13.09 15.06
N PHE A 25 27.60 -12.26 14.59
CA PHE A 25 27.31 -11.28 13.54
C PHE A 25 27.00 -11.95 12.20
N PHE A 26 27.72 -13.00 11.86
CA PHE A 26 27.48 -13.77 10.64
C PHE A 26 26.11 -14.45 10.65
N LEU A 27 25.70 -15.05 11.77
CA LEU A 27 24.36 -15.68 11.92
C LEU A 27 23.21 -14.67 11.85
N LYS A 28 23.43 -13.42 12.24
CA LYS A 28 22.45 -12.33 12.11
C LYS A 28 22.28 -11.83 10.66
N GLY A 29 22.98 -12.44 9.68
CA GLY A 29 22.91 -12.03 8.29
C GLY A 29 23.47 -10.61 8.02
N GLN A 30 24.20 -10.04 8.97
CA GLN A 30 24.83 -8.73 8.79
C GLN A 30 26.07 -8.90 7.91
N GLU A 31 25.90 -8.72 6.62
CA GLU A 31 27.02 -8.64 5.68
C GLU A 31 27.77 -7.33 5.89
N ILE A 32 28.84 -7.39 6.71
CA ILE A 32 29.65 -6.23 7.16
C ILE A 32 30.37 -5.54 5.98
N TRP A 33 30.42 -6.18 4.83
CA TRP A 33 31.26 -5.76 3.69
C TRP A 33 30.48 -5.38 2.42
N LYS A 34 29.13 -5.38 2.44
CA LYS A 34 28.35 -4.92 1.29
C LYS A 34 28.27 -3.41 1.25
N SER A 35 28.54 -2.83 0.09
CA SER A 35 28.25 -1.43 -0.19
C SER A 35 26.73 -1.20 -0.06
N ARG A 36 26.33 -0.50 0.99
CA ARG A 36 24.93 -0.15 1.23
C ARG A 36 24.66 1.20 0.63
N PHE A 37 23.69 1.29 -0.26
CA PHE A 37 23.22 2.56 -0.79
C PHE A 37 21.99 2.98 0.01
N VAL A 38 22.17 4.06 0.74
CA VAL A 38 21.11 4.66 1.58
C VAL A 38 20.45 5.78 0.80
N TYR A 39 19.13 5.85 0.87
CA TYR A 39 18.33 6.90 0.25
C TYR A 39 17.29 7.42 1.23
N TYR A 40 16.77 8.61 0.94
CA TYR A 40 15.72 9.24 1.72
C TYR A 40 14.49 9.47 0.86
N SER A 41 13.31 9.40 1.47
CA SER A 41 12.05 9.85 0.87
C SER A 41 11.22 10.57 1.91
N VAL A 42 10.42 11.55 1.48
CA VAL A 42 9.63 12.40 2.38
C VAL A 42 8.16 12.16 2.12
N PHE A 43 7.41 11.79 3.15
CA PHE A 43 5.98 11.54 3.09
C PHE A 43 5.23 12.44 4.06
N SER A 44 3.97 12.74 3.75
CA SER A 44 3.08 13.49 4.65
C SER A 44 2.44 12.61 5.73
N ASN A 45 2.37 11.30 5.51
CA ASN A 45 1.81 10.32 6.44
C ASN A 45 2.65 9.02 6.39
N SER A 46 2.73 8.32 7.51
CA SER A 46 3.46 7.04 7.59
C SER A 46 2.63 5.83 7.21
N GLU A 47 1.30 5.93 7.19
CA GLU A 47 0.38 4.80 6.96
C GLU A 47 0.76 3.54 7.77
N GLY A 48 1.29 3.73 8.99
CA GLY A 48 1.75 2.62 9.83
C GLY A 48 3.09 2.00 9.39
N LEU A 49 3.88 2.68 8.55
CA LEU A 49 5.22 2.24 8.16
C LEU A 49 6.13 2.11 9.38
N SER A 50 6.96 1.10 9.42
CA SER A 50 7.92 0.85 10.50
C SER A 50 9.29 0.43 9.98
N THR A 51 10.30 0.53 10.81
CA THR A 51 11.66 0.07 10.49
C THR A 51 11.70 -1.45 10.26
N GLY A 52 12.60 -1.90 9.39
CA GLY A 52 12.70 -3.33 9.00
C GLY A 52 11.70 -3.76 7.93
N ARG A 53 10.76 -2.90 7.53
CA ARG A 53 9.81 -3.20 6.46
C ARG A 53 10.51 -3.26 5.09
N PRO A 54 10.00 -4.09 4.17
CA PRO A 54 10.63 -4.27 2.87
C PRO A 54 10.51 -3.03 1.99
N VAL A 55 11.53 -2.86 1.15
CA VAL A 55 11.52 -1.96 0.00
C VAL A 55 11.54 -2.85 -1.24
N ASN A 56 10.50 -2.76 -2.05
CA ASN A 56 10.30 -3.61 -3.21
C ASN A 56 10.58 -2.85 -4.52
N LEU A 57 10.91 -3.60 -5.54
CA LEU A 57 10.94 -3.16 -6.93
C LEU A 57 10.25 -4.23 -7.77
N ASN A 58 9.16 -3.88 -8.43
CA ASN A 58 8.35 -4.84 -9.19
C ASN A 58 7.91 -6.07 -8.37
N GLY A 59 7.62 -5.88 -7.08
CA GLY A 59 7.22 -6.96 -6.17
C GLY A 59 8.37 -7.78 -5.58
N LEU A 60 9.62 -7.57 -6.01
CA LEU A 60 10.79 -8.23 -5.43
C LEU A 60 11.44 -7.33 -4.37
N GLN A 61 11.72 -7.90 -3.20
CA GLN A 61 12.41 -7.15 -2.16
C GLN A 61 13.86 -6.85 -2.57
N VAL A 62 14.18 -5.56 -2.65
CA VAL A 62 15.53 -5.07 -3.00
C VAL A 62 16.21 -4.32 -1.87
N GLY A 63 15.48 -4.05 -0.78
CA GLY A 63 16.00 -3.29 0.34
C GLY A 63 15.12 -3.37 1.59
N ILE A 64 15.49 -2.58 2.59
CA ILE A 64 14.78 -2.46 3.86
C ILE A 64 14.75 -1.01 4.34
N ILE A 65 13.73 -0.66 5.11
CA ILE A 65 13.64 0.62 5.81
C ILE A 65 14.51 0.57 7.05
N THR A 66 15.43 1.52 7.16
CA THR A 66 16.40 1.58 8.28
C THR A 66 15.94 2.56 9.35
N ASN A 67 15.32 3.68 8.98
CA ASN A 67 14.92 4.70 9.94
C ASN A 67 13.71 5.50 9.46
N ILE A 68 12.93 6.03 10.42
CA ILE A 68 11.78 6.89 10.17
C ILE A 68 11.80 8.01 11.22
N ASN A 69 11.85 9.25 10.78
CA ASN A 69 11.89 10.42 11.65
C ASN A 69 11.01 11.53 11.12
N PHE A 70 10.57 12.43 11.99
CA PHE A 70 9.98 13.69 11.57
C PHE A 70 11.01 14.58 10.87
N GLN A 71 10.59 15.29 9.86
CA GLN A 71 11.42 16.29 9.20
C GLN A 71 11.71 17.46 10.18
N LYS A 72 12.99 17.77 10.41
CA LYS A 72 13.43 18.75 11.43
C LYS A 72 12.73 20.12 11.33
N ASN A 73 12.42 20.57 10.12
CA ASN A 73 11.85 21.89 9.85
C ASN A 73 10.34 21.87 9.59
N ASN A 74 9.73 20.70 9.48
CA ASN A 74 8.31 20.52 9.19
C ASN A 74 7.81 19.21 9.79
N LEU A 75 7.20 19.29 10.96
CA LEU A 75 6.67 18.10 11.67
C LEU A 75 5.46 17.46 10.97
N ASN A 76 4.90 18.10 9.94
CA ASN A 76 3.85 17.50 9.13
C ASN A 76 4.40 16.45 8.13
N ASN A 77 5.72 16.39 7.97
CA ASN A 77 6.37 15.46 7.09
C ASN A 77 7.25 14.48 7.88
N ILE A 78 7.32 13.27 7.39
CA ILE A 78 8.25 12.23 7.85
C ILE A 78 9.33 12.00 6.79
N VAL A 79 10.53 11.75 7.25
CA VAL A 79 11.68 11.33 6.42
C VAL A 79 11.90 9.85 6.67
N VAL A 80 11.77 9.07 5.63
CA VAL A 80 12.02 7.63 5.65
C VAL A 80 13.40 7.40 5.04
N GLU A 81 14.27 6.77 5.81
CA GLU A 81 15.58 6.30 5.37
C GLU A 81 15.48 4.83 5.02
N PHE A 82 15.95 4.45 3.85
CA PHE A 82 15.97 3.06 3.40
C PHE A 82 17.28 2.72 2.71
N GLU A 83 17.67 1.47 2.81
CA GLU A 83 18.87 0.96 2.16
C GLU A 83 18.50 -0.11 1.11
N LEU A 84 19.23 -0.08 -0.02
CA LEU A 84 19.17 -1.13 -1.01
C LEU A 84 20.29 -2.14 -0.72
N THR A 85 19.90 -3.39 -0.69
CA THR A 85 20.77 -4.52 -0.33
C THR A 85 20.97 -5.51 -1.48
N ASP A 86 20.11 -5.44 -2.51
CA ASP A 86 20.24 -6.31 -3.68
C ASP A 86 21.43 -5.87 -4.55
N PRO A 87 22.38 -6.79 -4.87
CA PRO A 87 23.57 -6.47 -5.68
C PRO A 87 23.23 -5.94 -7.08
N ASN A 88 22.08 -6.28 -7.63
CA ASN A 88 21.66 -5.88 -8.96
C ASN A 88 20.98 -4.51 -9.00
N VAL A 89 20.51 -4.02 -7.84
CA VAL A 89 19.73 -2.78 -7.69
C VAL A 89 20.36 -1.90 -6.60
N LEU A 90 21.65 -1.59 -6.73
CA LEU A 90 22.34 -0.75 -5.74
C LEU A 90 22.09 0.74 -5.96
N LYS A 91 21.93 1.19 -7.20
CA LYS A 91 21.72 2.60 -7.55
C LYS A 91 20.39 2.81 -8.22
N LEU A 92 19.61 3.75 -7.72
CA LEU A 92 18.36 4.17 -8.34
C LEU A 92 18.62 5.12 -9.50
N LYS A 93 17.91 4.91 -10.61
CA LYS A 93 17.94 5.84 -11.74
C LYS A 93 17.20 7.13 -11.38
N LYS A 94 17.66 8.27 -11.90
CA LYS A 94 16.89 9.51 -11.79
C LYS A 94 15.54 9.35 -12.48
N GLY A 95 14.51 9.98 -11.91
CA GLY A 95 13.12 9.75 -12.33
C GLY A 95 12.45 8.56 -11.66
N SER A 96 13.16 7.78 -10.82
CA SER A 96 12.51 6.80 -9.94
C SER A 96 11.65 7.50 -8.91
N LEU A 97 10.54 6.86 -8.54
CA LEU A 97 9.56 7.31 -7.56
C LEU A 97 9.41 6.24 -6.47
N VAL A 98 9.39 6.66 -5.23
CA VAL A 98 9.12 5.76 -4.09
C VAL A 98 7.65 5.90 -3.70
N LEU A 99 6.93 4.79 -3.78
CA LEU A 99 5.52 4.70 -3.42
C LEU A 99 5.39 4.08 -2.03
N LEU A 100 4.61 4.71 -1.17
CA LEU A 100 4.17 4.12 0.09
C LEU A 100 2.88 3.35 -0.18
N ASN A 101 2.96 2.03 -0.09
CA ASN A 101 1.83 1.13 -0.23
C ASN A 101 1.41 0.60 1.14
N SER A 102 0.12 0.43 1.34
CA SER A 102 -0.46 -0.19 2.53
C SER A 102 -1.24 -1.44 2.15
N ASP A 103 -0.93 -2.55 2.82
CA ASP A 103 -1.60 -3.83 2.64
C ASP A 103 -2.25 -4.24 3.96
N LEU A 104 -3.51 -4.69 3.91
CA LEU A 104 -4.29 -5.07 5.09
C LEU A 104 -3.69 -6.24 5.89
N LEU A 105 -2.98 -7.14 5.24
CA LEU A 105 -2.42 -8.35 5.86
C LEU A 105 -0.94 -8.19 6.21
N SER A 106 -0.16 -7.62 5.31
CA SER A 106 1.28 -7.48 5.47
C SER A 106 1.71 -6.13 6.04
N GLY A 107 0.78 -5.14 6.14
CA GLY A 107 1.07 -3.79 6.59
C GLY A 107 1.77 -2.95 5.53
N SER A 108 2.26 -1.77 5.90
CA SER A 108 2.83 -0.81 4.96
C SER A 108 4.26 -1.15 4.56
N TYR A 109 4.61 -0.86 3.31
CA TYR A 109 5.92 -1.09 2.72
C TYR A 109 6.20 -0.05 1.64
N LEU A 110 7.47 0.05 1.22
CA LEU A 110 7.85 0.90 0.09
C LEU A 110 7.93 0.08 -1.20
N ASP A 111 7.47 0.66 -2.29
CA ASP A 111 7.63 0.13 -3.63
C ASP A 111 8.32 1.17 -4.52
N ILE A 112 9.29 0.75 -5.31
CA ILE A 112 10.04 1.63 -6.19
C ILE A 112 9.51 1.48 -7.60
N SER A 113 9.04 2.60 -8.17
CA SER A 113 8.84 2.72 -9.61
C SER A 113 10.14 3.15 -10.26
N TRP A 114 10.66 2.32 -11.17
CA TRP A 114 11.96 2.55 -11.79
C TRP A 114 11.91 3.70 -12.79
N GLY A 115 12.87 4.61 -12.71
CA GLY A 115 12.99 5.73 -13.66
C GLY A 115 13.63 5.32 -14.98
N ASP A 116 13.34 6.09 -16.03
CA ASP A 116 13.86 5.84 -17.39
C ASP A 116 15.15 6.60 -17.71
N SER A 117 15.64 7.45 -16.78
CA SER A 117 16.85 8.24 -16.98
C SER A 117 18.10 7.37 -17.11
N LEU A 118 19.11 7.86 -17.86
CA LEU A 118 20.44 7.25 -17.89
C LEU A 118 21.28 7.59 -16.66
N ASP A 119 20.92 8.66 -15.94
CA ASP A 119 21.59 9.10 -14.73
C ASP A 119 21.10 8.35 -13.50
N TYR A 120 21.96 8.29 -12.48
CA TYR A 120 21.66 7.66 -11.20
C TYR A 120 21.65 8.67 -10.06
N TYR A 121 20.88 8.37 -9.01
CA TYR A 121 20.96 9.05 -7.73
C TYR A 121 22.24 8.62 -6.98
N ASN A 122 22.81 9.55 -6.23
CA ASN A 122 23.91 9.24 -5.32
C ASN A 122 23.37 8.69 -4.00
N SER A 123 24.20 7.95 -3.29
CA SER A 123 23.88 7.57 -1.92
C SER A 123 23.61 8.82 -1.07
N ARG A 124 22.55 8.77 -0.27
CA ARG A 124 21.98 9.85 0.56
C ARG A 124 21.21 10.93 -0.19
N ASP A 125 20.92 10.74 -1.46
CA ASP A 125 19.98 11.61 -2.16
C ASP A 125 18.56 11.38 -1.66
N THR A 126 17.73 12.41 -1.78
CA THR A 126 16.28 12.31 -1.52
C THR A 126 15.55 11.96 -2.81
N ILE A 127 14.84 10.85 -2.80
CA ILE A 127 14.07 10.35 -3.93
C ILE A 127 12.64 10.90 -3.82
N PRO A 128 12.05 11.40 -4.93
CA PRO A 128 10.65 11.79 -4.95
C PRO A 128 9.75 10.64 -4.49
N SER A 129 8.69 10.98 -3.79
CA SER A 129 7.79 10.01 -3.20
C SER A 129 6.32 10.38 -3.39
N SER A 130 5.46 9.38 -3.35
CA SER A 130 4.01 9.52 -3.35
C SER A 130 3.41 8.45 -2.43
N VAL A 131 2.24 8.72 -1.90
CA VAL A 131 1.44 7.72 -1.18
C VAL A 131 0.50 7.10 -2.20
N SER A 132 0.49 5.78 -2.31
CA SER A 132 -0.53 5.08 -3.07
C SER A 132 -1.87 5.26 -2.35
N LEU A 133 -2.94 5.47 -3.09
CA LEU A 133 -4.28 5.53 -2.51
C LEU A 133 -4.51 4.27 -1.67
N ALA A 134 -4.84 4.46 -0.40
CA ALA A 134 -5.21 3.36 0.47
C ALA A 134 -6.33 2.55 -0.20
N LEU A 135 -6.39 1.26 0.07
CA LEU A 135 -7.44 0.39 -0.49
C LEU A 135 -8.84 0.94 -0.18
N GLU A 136 -9.02 1.57 0.98
CA GLU A 136 -10.25 2.26 1.38
C GLU A 136 -10.64 3.39 0.39
N ASP A 137 -9.69 4.21 -0.02
CA ASP A 137 -9.95 5.31 -0.96
C ASP A 137 -10.28 4.77 -2.36
N GLN A 138 -9.59 3.73 -2.81
CA GLN A 138 -9.90 3.05 -4.08
C GLN A 138 -11.27 2.37 -4.06
N ILE A 139 -11.66 1.79 -2.92
CA ILE A 139 -12.99 1.20 -2.72
C ILE A 139 -14.05 2.31 -2.72
N ASN A 140 -13.84 3.38 -1.99
CA ASN A 140 -14.77 4.51 -1.92
C ASN A 140 -14.98 5.16 -3.30
N GLU A 141 -13.91 5.38 -4.08
CA GLU A 141 -14.04 5.89 -5.45
C GLU A 141 -14.89 4.99 -6.36
N ARG A 142 -14.89 3.68 -6.14
CA ARG A 142 -15.70 2.73 -6.91
C ARG A 142 -17.11 2.54 -6.36
N LEU A 143 -17.28 2.66 -5.04
CA LEU A 143 -18.57 2.48 -4.38
C LEU A 143 -19.51 3.67 -4.62
N ILE A 144 -19.03 4.91 -4.62
CA ILE A 144 -19.85 6.11 -4.85
C ILE A 144 -20.64 6.04 -6.16
N PRO A 145 -20.04 5.70 -7.33
CA PRO A 145 -20.81 5.55 -8.57
C PRO A 145 -21.81 4.40 -8.52
N LEU A 146 -21.51 3.33 -7.77
CA LEU A 146 -22.38 2.16 -7.64
C LEU A 146 -23.63 2.50 -6.81
N GLU A 147 -23.44 3.19 -5.69
CA GLU A 147 -24.53 3.71 -4.85
C GLU A 147 -25.47 4.63 -5.66
N LYS A 148 -24.90 5.55 -6.43
CA LYS A 148 -25.67 6.44 -7.30
C LYS A 148 -26.51 5.66 -8.32
N LYS A 149 -25.91 4.69 -9.01
CA LYS A 149 -26.64 3.84 -9.97
C LYS A 149 -27.71 3.00 -9.31
N THR A 150 -27.47 2.49 -8.10
CA THR A 150 -28.48 1.73 -7.35
C THR A 150 -29.67 2.60 -6.99
N ASN A 151 -29.45 3.82 -6.53
CA ASN A 151 -30.50 4.77 -6.21
C ASN A 151 -31.30 5.19 -7.47
N GLU A 152 -30.63 5.38 -8.60
CA GLU A 152 -31.27 5.63 -9.89
C GLU A 152 -32.15 4.45 -10.34
N LEU A 153 -31.69 3.21 -10.17
CA LEU A 153 -32.48 2.00 -10.47
C LEU A 153 -33.69 1.88 -9.57
N ILE A 154 -33.58 2.14 -8.26
CA ILE A 154 -34.69 2.13 -7.33
C ILE A 154 -35.70 3.18 -7.74
N SER A 155 -35.32 4.40 -8.03
CA SER A 155 -36.21 5.48 -8.49
C SER A 155 -36.91 5.12 -9.80
N THR A 156 -36.23 4.47 -10.73
CA THR A 156 -36.84 4.00 -11.99
C THR A 156 -37.83 2.90 -11.75
N ALA A 157 -37.53 1.96 -10.84
CA ALA A 157 -38.46 0.90 -10.46
C ALA A 157 -39.72 1.46 -9.80
N ASP A 158 -39.59 2.43 -8.89
CA ASP A 158 -40.75 3.11 -8.26
C ASP A 158 -41.62 3.82 -9.29
N SER A 159 -41.00 4.46 -10.28
CA SER A 159 -41.70 5.12 -11.37
C SER A 159 -42.45 4.12 -12.25
N ALA A 160 -41.85 2.98 -12.54
CA ALA A 160 -42.51 1.90 -13.29
C ALA A 160 -43.71 1.32 -12.52
N ILE A 161 -43.55 1.08 -11.22
CA ILE A 161 -44.64 0.60 -10.35
C ILE A 161 -45.82 1.59 -10.36
N LYS A 162 -45.57 2.89 -10.17
CA LYS A 162 -46.59 3.92 -10.22
C LYS A 162 -47.32 3.96 -11.60
N THR A 163 -46.56 3.77 -12.68
CA THR A 163 -47.14 3.71 -14.02
C THR A 163 -48.08 2.48 -14.18
N ILE A 164 -47.66 1.33 -13.67
CA ILE A 164 -48.45 0.10 -13.68
C ILE A 164 -49.72 0.27 -12.84
N GLU A 165 -49.62 0.84 -11.65
CA GLU A 165 -50.78 1.14 -10.79
C GLU A 165 -51.79 2.07 -11.50
N ALA A 166 -51.28 3.11 -12.16
CA ALA A 166 -52.13 4.03 -12.94
C ALA A 166 -52.85 3.33 -14.11
N ILE A 167 -52.17 2.39 -14.79
CA ILE A 167 -52.76 1.59 -15.86
C ILE A 167 -53.85 0.67 -15.29
N PHE A 168 -53.62 0.00 -14.16
CA PHE A 168 -54.60 -0.86 -13.52
C PHE A 168 -55.81 -0.05 -13.07
N SER A 169 -55.64 1.10 -12.42
CA SER A 169 -56.73 1.96 -11.97
C SER A 169 -57.62 2.38 -13.17
N ARG A 170 -57.01 2.87 -14.24
CA ARG A 170 -57.77 3.26 -15.48
C ARG A 170 -58.51 2.07 -16.10
N ASN A 171 -57.93 0.88 -16.09
CA ASN A 171 -58.61 -0.31 -16.63
C ASN A 171 -59.77 -0.73 -15.74
N THR A 172 -59.65 -0.63 -14.42
CA THR A 172 -60.75 -0.91 -13.50
C THR A 172 -61.91 0.06 -13.71
N ASP A 173 -61.65 1.37 -13.81
CA ASP A 173 -62.64 2.39 -14.09
C ASP A 173 -63.38 2.15 -15.44
N ASN A 174 -62.63 1.75 -16.47
CA ASN A 174 -63.17 1.41 -17.77
C ASN A 174 -64.06 0.16 -17.73
N LEU A 175 -63.66 -0.89 -16.98
CA LEU A 175 -64.44 -2.11 -16.82
C LEU A 175 -65.73 -1.85 -16.05
N ASP A 176 -65.71 -1.02 -15.02
CA ASP A 176 -66.87 -0.59 -14.28
C ASP A 176 -67.84 0.20 -15.17
N ALA A 177 -67.36 1.11 -16.01
CA ALA A 177 -68.19 1.87 -16.96
C ALA A 177 -68.82 0.96 -18.00
N VAL A 178 -68.08 -0.02 -18.55
CA VAL A 178 -68.62 -1.01 -19.51
C VAL A 178 -69.64 -1.90 -18.85
N SER A 179 -69.41 -2.38 -17.63
CA SER A 179 -70.38 -3.22 -16.87
C SER A 179 -71.66 -2.47 -16.60
N TYR A 180 -71.57 -1.20 -16.20
CA TYR A 180 -72.75 -0.36 -15.94
C TYR A 180 -73.58 -0.10 -17.20
N THR A 181 -72.92 0.16 -18.33
CA THR A 181 -73.61 0.36 -19.61
C THR A 181 -74.29 -0.92 -20.11
N HIS A 182 -73.63 -2.09 -19.89
CA HIS A 182 -74.23 -3.39 -20.28
C HIS A 182 -75.41 -3.79 -19.42
N LEU A 183 -75.38 -3.55 -18.12
CA LEU A 183 -76.53 -3.77 -17.22
C LEU A 183 -77.72 -2.90 -17.60
N ARG A 184 -77.51 -1.64 -17.90
CA ARG A 184 -78.58 -0.71 -18.27
C ARG A 184 -79.23 -1.03 -19.63
N ALA A 185 -78.50 -1.64 -20.57
CA ALA A 185 -78.98 -2.08 -21.87
C ALA A 185 -79.87 -3.32 -21.77
N HIS A 186 -79.78 -4.06 -20.68
CA HIS A 186 -80.66 -5.24 -20.42
C HIS A 186 -81.94 -4.91 -19.65
N GLU A 187 -82.14 -3.69 -19.12
CA GLU A 187 -83.31 -3.23 -18.39
C GLU A 187 -84.28 -2.45 -19.28
N THR A 188 -84.01 -2.28 -20.55
CA THR A 188 -84.94 -1.68 -21.55
C THR A 188 -85.35 -2.70 -22.58
#